data_00ce82292ce3f201fc7cea5999c6672e
#
_entry.id   00ce82292ce3f201fc7cea5999c6672e
#
_cell.length_a   1.000
_cell.length_b   1.000
_cell.length_c   1.000
_cell.angle_alpha   90.00
_cell.angle_beta   90.00
_cell.angle_gamma   90.00
#
_symmetry.space_group_name_H-M   'P 1'
#
loop_
_entity.id
_entity.type
_entity.pdbx_description
1 polymer ?
#
loop_
_entity_poly.entity_id
_entity_poly.type
_entity_poly.pdbx_seq_one_letter_code
_entity_poly.pdbx_strand_id
1 'polypeptide(L)'
;MPFPEIPVFDLYGEVGGLPDLLHVERIEDRAAPLDWTIRVHRHPELVQVLWICGGRGKVHIDGEAREFGPDTCIFVPRLCTHGFLFEAGCDGIVLTLPVATLAKALPDGPPARLSVPWVLPSGPRFRALMEMIAEEHRGKAAFRGPTLTGLVGLIALWIARRAEGEGIAAKPGPYDALIGRFLDRLEEKFRTEKEVAAYAAALSKTPSHLNRASGLVLGKSASAVIRDRVILEARRELAYSARTISDIAYSLGFSDPAHFSRVFRQSTGQTPRLFRKAVNG
;
A
#
# COMPACT_ATOMS: atom_id res chain seq x y z
N MET A 1 -26.35 -15.67 3.77
CA MET A 1 -26.06 -14.66 2.74
C MET A 1 -24.55 -14.60 2.56
N PRO A 2 -24.00 -14.69 1.36
CA PRO A 2 -22.60 -14.46 1.14
C PRO A 2 -22.31 -13.01 1.57
N PHE A 3 -21.21 -12.82 2.31
CA PHE A 3 -20.72 -11.46 2.63
C PHE A 3 -20.42 -10.75 1.31
N PRO A 4 -20.79 -9.46 1.16
CA PRO A 4 -20.43 -8.72 -0.03
C PRO A 4 -18.92 -8.75 -0.18
N GLU A 5 -18.43 -9.13 -1.37
CA GLU A 5 -17.03 -9.12 -1.71
C GLU A 5 -16.51 -7.68 -1.57
N ILE A 6 -15.58 -7.46 -0.63
CA ILE A 6 -14.96 -6.15 -0.45
C ILE A 6 -13.87 -6.04 -1.52
N PRO A 7 -13.96 -5.06 -2.43
CA PRO A 7 -12.95 -4.89 -3.46
C PRO A 7 -11.55 -4.66 -2.86
N VAL A 8 -10.56 -5.27 -3.48
CA VAL A 8 -9.14 -5.06 -3.18
C VAL A 8 -8.57 -4.25 -4.34
N PHE A 9 -8.06 -3.06 -4.03
CA PHE A 9 -7.41 -2.23 -5.02
C PHE A 9 -5.88 -2.30 -4.86
N ASP A 10 -5.19 -2.55 -5.96
CA ASP A 10 -3.75 -2.32 -6.09
C ASP A 10 -3.48 -0.81 -6.15
N LEU A 11 -2.21 -0.43 -5.99
CA LEU A 11 -1.77 0.97 -6.11
C LEU A 11 -2.36 1.58 -7.40
N TYR A 12 -3.18 2.59 -7.27
CA TYR A 12 -3.69 3.49 -8.33
C TYR A 12 -4.88 3.04 -9.18
N GLY A 13 -5.39 1.82 -9.12
CA GLY A 13 -6.47 1.43 -10.06
C GLY A 13 -6.11 1.65 -11.53
N GLU A 14 -4.86 2.00 -11.84
CA GLU A 14 -4.35 2.32 -13.17
C GLU A 14 -3.45 1.20 -13.66
N VAL A 15 -3.78 0.70 -14.82
CA VAL A 15 -2.96 -0.23 -15.58
C VAL A 15 -1.79 0.55 -16.16
N GLY A 16 -0.58 0.46 -15.54
CA GLY A 16 0.63 0.88 -16.24
C GLY A 16 1.65 1.78 -15.56
N GLY A 17 1.38 2.36 -14.38
CA GLY A 17 2.36 3.17 -13.66
C GLY A 17 3.36 2.33 -12.85
N LEU A 18 4.66 2.61 -12.96
CA LEU A 18 5.64 2.08 -12.01
C LEU A 18 5.44 2.80 -10.68
N PRO A 19 5.34 2.10 -9.55
CA PRO A 19 5.07 2.73 -8.28
C PRO A 19 6.24 3.65 -7.89
N ASP A 20 5.95 4.94 -7.77
CA ASP A 20 6.85 5.88 -7.10
C ASP A 20 6.98 5.50 -5.61
N LEU A 21 7.89 6.13 -4.90
CA LEU A 21 8.12 5.94 -3.47
C LEU A 21 6.84 6.16 -2.65
N LEU A 22 6.00 7.08 -3.10
CA LEU A 22 4.69 7.43 -2.57
C LEU A 22 3.90 8.23 -3.63
N HIS A 23 2.61 8.39 -3.40
CA HIS A 23 1.74 9.23 -4.22
C HIS A 23 1.06 10.28 -3.36
N VAL A 24 0.95 11.49 -3.92
CA VAL A 24 0.24 12.61 -3.29
C VAL A 24 -0.73 13.20 -4.31
N GLU A 25 -2.00 13.27 -3.93
CA GLU A 25 -3.06 13.83 -4.76
C GLU A 25 -3.99 14.72 -3.92
N ARG A 26 -4.77 15.57 -4.58
CA ARG A 26 -5.83 16.32 -3.89
C ARG A 26 -7.08 15.45 -3.75
N ILE A 27 -7.83 15.68 -2.70
CA ILE A 27 -9.12 14.99 -2.49
C ILE A 27 -10.07 15.25 -3.66
N GLU A 28 -10.10 16.49 -4.16
CA GLU A 28 -10.91 16.89 -5.29
C GLU A 28 -10.59 16.06 -6.55
N ASP A 29 -9.31 15.95 -6.91
CA ASP A 29 -8.87 15.19 -8.10
C ASP A 29 -9.31 13.73 -8.05
N ARG A 30 -9.33 13.13 -6.85
CA ARG A 30 -9.74 11.75 -6.65
C ARG A 30 -11.23 11.55 -6.52
N ALA A 31 -11.92 12.41 -5.78
CA ALA A 31 -13.30 12.18 -5.37
C ALA A 31 -14.34 12.82 -6.31
N ALA A 32 -14.05 13.97 -6.91
CA ALA A 32 -15.00 14.64 -7.79
C ALA A 32 -15.45 13.78 -9.00
N PRO A 33 -14.54 13.03 -9.69
CA PRO A 33 -14.95 12.12 -10.77
C PRO A 33 -15.82 10.95 -10.32
N LEU A 34 -15.91 10.69 -9.02
CA LEU A 34 -16.66 9.59 -8.39
C LEU A 34 -17.86 10.12 -7.57
N ASP A 35 -18.41 11.26 -7.95
CA ASP A 35 -19.50 11.92 -7.22
C ASP A 35 -19.23 12.06 -5.71
N TRP A 36 -17.98 12.40 -5.38
CA TRP A 36 -17.48 12.58 -4.01
C TRP A 36 -17.63 11.34 -3.12
N THR A 37 -17.80 10.15 -3.72
CA THR A 37 -17.99 8.88 -3.02
C THR A 37 -16.91 7.88 -3.38
N ILE A 38 -16.06 7.54 -2.42
CA ILE A 38 -15.10 6.44 -2.52
C ILE A 38 -15.74 5.21 -1.88
N ARG A 39 -16.09 4.23 -2.71
CA ARG A 39 -16.71 2.97 -2.24
C ARG A 39 -15.81 2.24 -1.26
N VAL A 40 -16.43 1.46 -0.38
CA VAL A 40 -15.71 0.64 0.61
C VAL A 40 -14.79 -0.35 -0.10
N HIS A 41 -13.51 -0.33 0.27
CA HIS A 41 -12.44 -1.16 -0.29
C HIS A 41 -11.32 -1.35 0.73
N ARG A 42 -10.26 -2.09 0.38
CA ARG A 42 -9.04 -2.22 1.19
C ARG A 42 -7.79 -2.29 0.33
N HIS A 43 -6.66 -1.96 0.91
CA HIS A 43 -5.34 -2.09 0.30
C HIS A 43 -4.46 -3.06 1.10
N PRO A 44 -3.93 -4.12 0.48
CA PRO A 44 -3.07 -5.09 1.20
C PRO A 44 -1.70 -4.53 1.55
N GLU A 45 -1.14 -3.66 0.72
CA GLU A 45 0.24 -3.20 0.80
C GLU A 45 0.39 -1.68 0.88
N LEU A 46 -0.73 -0.96 1.08
CA LEU A 46 -0.73 0.49 1.16
C LEU A 46 -1.20 0.98 2.50
N VAL A 47 -0.63 2.12 2.86
CA VAL A 47 -1.06 2.97 3.97
C VAL A 47 -1.54 4.29 3.35
N GLN A 48 -2.61 4.85 3.87
CA GLN A 48 -3.10 6.16 3.47
C GLN A 48 -3.14 7.12 4.65
N VAL A 49 -2.78 8.37 4.37
CA VAL A 49 -2.91 9.48 5.30
C VAL A 49 -3.66 10.59 4.56
N LEU A 50 -4.82 10.97 5.08
CA LEU A 50 -5.59 12.08 4.54
C LEU A 50 -5.47 13.27 5.49
N TRP A 51 -5.26 14.43 4.93
CA TRP A 51 -5.43 15.69 5.63
C TRP A 51 -6.59 16.46 5.00
N ILE A 52 -7.63 16.70 5.78
CA ILE A 52 -8.80 17.48 5.38
C ILE A 52 -8.52 18.94 5.71
N CYS A 53 -8.33 19.76 4.68
CA CYS A 53 -8.09 21.22 4.83
C CYS A 53 -9.39 21.97 5.03
N GLY A 54 -10.45 21.57 4.28
CA GLY A 54 -11.76 22.21 4.28
C GLY A 54 -12.85 21.26 3.84
N GLY A 55 -14.10 21.62 4.14
CA GLY A 55 -15.25 20.75 3.89
C GLY A 55 -15.46 19.71 4.98
N ARG A 56 -16.44 18.83 4.76
CA ARG A 56 -16.87 17.80 5.71
C ARG A 56 -17.13 16.50 4.97
N GLY A 57 -17.36 15.45 5.74
CA GLY A 57 -17.72 14.16 5.18
C GLY A 57 -17.83 13.07 6.23
N LYS A 58 -17.96 11.84 5.74
CA LYS A 58 -17.96 10.63 6.56
C LYS A 58 -16.93 9.64 6.04
N VAL A 59 -16.18 9.05 6.94
CA VAL A 59 -15.32 7.91 6.66
C VAL A 59 -15.95 6.65 7.27
N HIS A 60 -16.06 5.61 6.46
CA HIS A 60 -16.41 4.27 6.91
C HIS A 60 -15.11 3.49 7.09
N ILE A 61 -14.85 3.02 8.30
CA ILE A 61 -13.65 2.27 8.65
C ILE A 61 -14.05 1.02 9.42
N ASP A 62 -13.72 -0.17 8.87
CA ASP A 62 -14.00 -1.49 9.46
C ASP A 62 -15.44 -1.66 9.98
N GLY A 63 -16.41 -1.08 9.25
CA GLY A 63 -17.84 -1.15 9.55
C GLY A 63 -18.36 -0.03 10.47
N GLU A 64 -17.50 0.84 10.99
CA GLU A 64 -17.89 2.03 11.73
C GLU A 64 -17.89 3.27 10.82
N ALA A 65 -18.87 4.14 11.00
CA ALA A 65 -18.93 5.44 10.32
C ALA A 65 -18.52 6.55 11.28
N ARG A 66 -17.62 7.44 10.85
CA ARG A 66 -17.22 8.63 11.60
C ARG A 66 -17.30 9.87 10.72
N GLU A 67 -17.81 10.95 11.29
CA GLU A 67 -17.81 12.26 10.65
C GLU A 67 -16.43 12.90 10.80
N PHE A 68 -16.06 13.67 9.79
CA PHE A 68 -14.85 14.49 9.82
C PHE A 68 -15.17 15.89 9.29
N GLY A 69 -14.34 16.86 9.66
CA GLY A 69 -14.43 18.24 9.23
C GLY A 69 -13.05 18.81 8.91
N PRO A 70 -12.94 20.13 8.76
CA PRO A 70 -11.66 20.79 8.55
C PRO A 70 -10.63 20.47 9.64
N ASP A 71 -9.36 20.57 9.29
CA ASP A 71 -8.22 20.27 10.17
C ASP A 71 -8.26 18.86 10.78
N THR A 72 -8.69 17.86 9.98
CA THR A 72 -8.70 16.45 10.38
C THR A 72 -7.61 15.67 9.65
N CYS A 73 -6.87 14.85 10.41
CA CYS A 73 -6.00 13.78 9.91
C CYS A 73 -6.74 12.45 9.99
N ILE A 74 -6.82 11.73 8.88
CA ILE A 74 -7.34 10.36 8.83
C ILE A 74 -6.21 9.44 8.43
N PHE A 75 -5.89 8.47 9.28
CA PHE A 75 -4.88 7.45 9.03
C PHE A 75 -5.55 6.10 8.78
N VAL A 76 -5.21 5.48 7.65
CA VAL A 76 -5.73 4.18 7.25
C VAL A 76 -4.55 3.22 7.07
N PRO A 77 -4.35 2.25 7.98
CA PRO A 77 -3.32 1.23 7.83
C PRO A 77 -3.68 0.23 6.73
N ARG A 78 -2.70 -0.57 6.32
CA ARG A 78 -2.94 -1.68 5.38
C ARG A 78 -4.03 -2.63 5.89
N LEU A 79 -4.71 -3.30 4.97
CA LEU A 79 -5.79 -4.27 5.20
C LEU A 79 -7.04 -3.68 5.85
N CYS A 80 -7.01 -2.46 6.33
CA CYS A 80 -8.15 -1.78 6.89
C CYS A 80 -9.20 -1.53 5.80
N THR A 81 -10.42 -1.94 6.04
CA THR A 81 -11.55 -1.72 5.13
C THR A 81 -12.06 -0.29 5.30
N HIS A 82 -12.06 0.50 4.24
CA HIS A 82 -12.44 1.90 4.34
C HIS A 82 -13.15 2.42 3.08
N GLY A 83 -13.90 3.49 3.26
CA GLY A 83 -14.58 4.23 2.19
C GLY A 83 -14.89 5.62 2.67
N PHE A 84 -15.14 6.55 1.74
CA PHE A 84 -15.35 7.94 2.07
C PHE A 84 -16.59 8.48 1.35
N LEU A 85 -17.32 9.34 2.03
CA LEU A 85 -18.36 10.19 1.48
C LEU A 85 -17.96 11.63 1.82
N PHE A 86 -17.47 12.36 0.83
CA PHE A 86 -17.10 13.77 0.97
C PHE A 86 -18.29 14.65 0.60
N GLU A 87 -18.44 15.80 1.23
CA GLU A 87 -19.26 16.87 0.69
C GLU A 87 -18.61 17.45 -0.57
N ALA A 88 -19.40 17.90 -1.53
CA ALA A 88 -18.90 18.53 -2.73
C ALA A 88 -18.03 19.76 -2.39
N GLY A 89 -16.84 19.84 -2.99
CA GLY A 89 -15.87 20.91 -2.69
C GLY A 89 -15.02 20.65 -1.44
N CYS A 90 -15.08 19.45 -0.87
CA CYS A 90 -14.14 19.06 0.20
C CYS A 90 -12.71 19.13 -0.30
N ASP A 91 -11.84 19.82 0.44
CA ASP A 91 -10.46 20.04 0.09
C ASP A 91 -9.50 19.36 1.06
N GLY A 92 -8.38 18.88 0.53
CA GLY A 92 -7.36 18.21 1.30
C GLY A 92 -6.34 17.47 0.45
N ILE A 93 -5.47 16.76 1.13
CA ILE A 93 -4.38 15.98 0.54
C ILE A 93 -4.52 14.52 0.96
N VAL A 94 -4.41 13.63 -0.02
CA VAL A 94 -4.26 12.18 0.18
C VAL A 94 -2.82 11.81 -0.10
N LEU A 95 -2.15 11.28 0.91
CA LEU A 95 -0.85 10.64 0.81
C LEU A 95 -1.05 9.13 0.84
N THR A 96 -0.72 8.46 -0.25
CA THR A 96 -0.73 6.99 -0.37
C THR A 96 0.70 6.48 -0.49
N LEU A 97 1.08 5.54 0.34
CA LEU A 97 2.44 5.00 0.35
C LEU A 97 2.46 3.48 0.57
N PRO A 98 3.40 2.76 -0.07
CA PRO A 98 3.65 1.36 0.22
C PRO A 98 4.11 1.15 1.67
N VAL A 99 3.70 0.04 2.29
CA VAL A 99 4.18 -0.37 3.62
C VAL A 99 5.70 -0.42 3.68
N ALA A 100 6.35 -0.85 2.59
CA ALA A 100 7.81 -0.86 2.48
C ALA A 100 8.44 0.54 2.60
N THR A 101 7.77 1.60 2.13
CA THR A 101 8.23 2.98 2.30
C THR A 101 8.13 3.41 3.76
N LEU A 102 7.03 3.05 4.44
CA LEU A 102 6.88 3.31 5.87
C LEU A 102 7.94 2.57 6.70
N ALA A 103 8.19 1.29 6.39
CA ALA A 103 9.24 0.50 7.05
C ALA A 103 10.64 1.10 6.84
N LYS A 104 10.94 1.60 5.63
CA LYS A 104 12.20 2.29 5.34
C LYS A 104 12.34 3.61 6.10
N ALA A 105 11.24 4.33 6.29
CA ALA A 105 11.23 5.59 7.04
C ALA A 105 11.34 5.39 8.56
N LEU A 106 11.02 4.20 9.07
CA LEU A 106 11.06 3.81 10.48
C LEU A 106 11.84 2.50 10.64
N PRO A 107 13.18 2.53 10.64
CA PRO A 107 14.02 1.32 10.65
C PRO A 107 13.82 0.42 11.87
N ASP A 108 13.47 1.01 13.02
CA ASP A 108 13.16 0.25 14.26
C ASP A 108 11.75 -0.34 14.25
N GLY A 109 11.07 -0.26 13.11
CA GLY A 109 9.69 -0.68 12.92
C GLY A 109 8.66 0.41 13.26
N PRO A 110 7.48 0.34 12.62
CA PRO A 110 6.41 1.28 12.92
C PRO A 110 5.86 1.06 14.34
N PRO A 111 5.58 2.14 15.10
CA PRO A 111 4.90 2.02 16.37
C PRO A 111 3.58 1.25 16.26
N ALA A 112 3.25 0.43 17.25
CA ALA A 112 2.04 -0.42 17.25
C ALA A 112 0.74 0.39 17.00
N ARG A 113 0.72 1.66 17.36
CA ARG A 113 -0.40 2.59 17.09
C ARG A 113 -0.67 2.83 15.61
N LEU A 114 0.30 2.57 14.73
CA LEU A 114 0.13 2.63 13.28
C LEU A 114 -0.41 1.31 12.68
N SER A 115 -0.80 0.35 13.52
CA SER A 115 -1.50 -0.85 13.08
C SER A 115 -3.02 -0.70 13.11
N VAL A 116 -3.53 0.40 13.64
CA VAL A 116 -4.97 0.70 13.73
C VAL A 116 -5.29 2.04 13.07
N PRO A 117 -6.50 2.22 12.53
CA PRO A 117 -6.91 3.46 11.91
C PRO A 117 -7.18 4.56 12.96
N TRP A 118 -6.99 5.82 12.54
CA TRP A 118 -7.18 6.99 13.37
C TRP A 118 -7.93 8.09 12.62
N VAL A 119 -8.78 8.80 13.35
CA VAL A 119 -9.33 10.10 12.94
C VAL A 119 -8.98 11.09 14.04
N LEU A 120 -8.06 12.02 13.75
CA LEU A 120 -7.41 12.89 14.74
C LEU A 120 -7.54 14.36 14.32
N PRO A 121 -7.70 15.29 15.27
CA PRO A 121 -7.47 16.70 14.98
C PRO A 121 -6.03 16.90 14.50
N SER A 122 -5.84 17.58 13.35
CA SER A 122 -4.51 17.79 12.76
C SER A 122 -3.75 18.94 13.47
N GLY A 123 -3.89 20.14 13.02
CA GLY A 123 -3.20 21.32 13.56
C GLY A 123 -2.00 21.77 12.72
N PRO A 124 -1.39 22.93 13.07
CA PRO A 124 -0.43 23.60 12.20
C PRO A 124 0.81 22.79 11.83
N ARG A 125 1.33 22.00 12.77
CA ARG A 125 2.52 21.16 12.51
C ARG A 125 2.25 20.06 11.50
N PHE A 126 1.10 19.39 11.60
CA PHE A 126 0.73 18.35 10.66
C PHE A 126 0.45 18.94 9.27
N ARG A 127 -0.24 20.08 9.22
CA ARG A 127 -0.45 20.85 7.99
C ARG A 127 0.87 21.11 7.28
N ALA A 128 1.85 21.69 7.99
CA ALA A 128 3.17 21.97 7.41
C ALA A 128 3.85 20.72 6.84
N LEU A 129 3.76 19.58 7.53
CA LEU A 129 4.31 18.31 7.04
C LEU A 129 3.62 17.82 5.76
N MET A 130 2.29 17.93 5.67
CA MET A 130 1.53 17.53 4.49
C MET A 130 1.78 18.46 3.30
N GLU A 131 1.93 19.76 3.53
CA GLU A 131 2.31 20.73 2.51
C GLU A 131 3.73 20.47 1.99
N MET A 132 4.70 20.26 2.89
CA MET A 132 6.09 19.93 2.53
C MET A 132 6.19 18.66 1.68
N ILE A 133 5.49 17.58 2.07
CA ILE A 133 5.54 16.34 1.29
C ILE A 133 4.88 16.49 -0.08
N ALA A 134 3.81 17.28 -0.18
CA ALA A 134 3.14 17.56 -1.44
C ALA A 134 4.02 18.43 -2.37
N GLU A 135 4.75 19.39 -1.83
CA GLU A 135 5.71 20.21 -2.58
C GLU A 135 6.88 19.36 -3.07
N GLU A 136 7.51 18.60 -2.18
CA GLU A 136 8.63 17.73 -2.53
C GLU A 136 8.23 16.66 -3.56
N HIS A 137 7.00 16.11 -3.45
CA HIS A 137 6.49 15.12 -4.42
C HIS A 137 6.39 15.68 -5.84
N ARG A 138 5.96 16.93 -6.00
CA ARG A 138 5.88 17.63 -7.29
C ARG A 138 7.25 18.08 -7.81
N GLY A 139 8.21 18.25 -6.91
CA GLY A 139 9.55 18.73 -7.20
C GLY A 139 10.43 17.66 -7.89
N LYS A 140 11.54 18.14 -8.46
CA LYS A 140 12.59 17.30 -9.07
C LYS A 140 13.98 17.61 -8.47
N ALA A 141 14.01 18.09 -7.22
CA ALA A 141 15.25 18.48 -6.56
C ALA A 141 16.16 17.28 -6.30
N ALA A 142 17.47 17.55 -6.14
CA ALA A 142 18.41 16.55 -5.69
C ALA A 142 17.97 16.01 -4.30
N PHE A 143 18.24 14.74 -4.04
CA PHE A 143 17.86 14.06 -2.79
C PHE A 143 16.35 13.96 -2.50
N ARG A 144 15.48 14.17 -3.51
CA ARG A 144 14.01 14.03 -3.38
C ARG A 144 13.60 12.72 -2.68
N GLY A 145 14.16 11.58 -3.06
CA GLY A 145 13.84 10.29 -2.45
C GLY A 145 14.10 10.23 -0.93
N PRO A 146 15.33 10.51 -0.45
CA PRO A 146 15.63 10.63 0.99
C PRO A 146 14.77 11.66 1.71
N THR A 147 14.49 12.83 1.12
CA THR A 147 13.63 13.87 1.70
C THR A 147 12.21 13.37 1.91
N LEU A 148 11.60 12.75 0.89
CA LEU A 148 10.26 12.15 0.98
C LEU A 148 10.22 11.06 2.06
N THR A 149 11.25 10.21 2.15
CA THR A 149 11.34 9.17 3.18
C THR A 149 11.39 9.79 4.59
N GLY A 150 12.18 10.85 4.78
CA GLY A 150 12.24 11.58 6.05
C GLY A 150 10.90 12.20 6.45
N LEU A 151 10.21 12.82 5.50
CA LEU A 151 8.87 13.41 5.73
C LEU A 151 7.83 12.34 6.09
N VAL A 152 7.86 11.18 5.44
CA VAL A 152 7.01 10.03 5.81
C VAL A 152 7.25 9.63 7.27
N GLY A 153 8.52 9.54 7.70
CA GLY A 153 8.86 9.23 9.09
C GLY A 153 8.31 10.26 10.08
N LEU A 154 8.46 11.56 9.77
CA LEU A 154 7.92 12.64 10.60
C LEU A 154 6.40 12.62 10.71
N ILE A 155 5.69 12.40 9.59
CA ILE A 155 4.22 12.26 9.55
C ILE A 155 3.78 11.06 10.40
N ALA A 156 4.40 9.91 10.19
CA ALA A 156 4.09 8.68 10.92
C ALA A 156 4.30 8.83 12.45
N LEU A 157 5.42 9.43 12.85
CA LEU A 157 5.70 9.69 14.27
C LEU A 157 4.75 10.74 14.86
N TRP A 158 4.35 11.74 14.08
CA TRP A 158 3.35 12.71 14.53
C TRP A 158 2.02 12.00 14.82
N ILE A 159 1.54 11.14 13.89
CA ILE A 159 0.33 10.34 14.07
C ILE A 159 0.46 9.48 15.33
N ALA A 160 1.56 8.72 15.47
CA ALA A 160 1.77 7.82 16.58
C ALA A 160 1.80 8.54 17.96
N ARG A 161 2.35 9.76 18.02
CA ARG A 161 2.36 10.60 19.25
C ARG A 161 0.99 11.18 19.56
N ARG A 162 0.23 11.55 18.51
CA ARG A 162 -1.10 12.15 18.67
C ARG A 162 -2.18 11.11 18.96
N ALA A 163 -1.95 9.88 18.54
CA ALA A 163 -2.81 8.73 18.76
C ALA A 163 -2.79 8.28 20.24
N GLU A 164 -3.06 9.22 21.15
CA GLU A 164 -3.24 8.97 22.59
C GLU A 164 -4.75 8.89 22.86
N GLY A 165 -5.21 7.77 23.38
CA GLY A 165 -6.63 7.56 23.66
C GLY A 165 -7.29 6.56 22.70
N GLU A 166 -8.57 6.72 22.45
CA GLU A 166 -9.40 5.78 21.72
C GLU A 166 -9.16 5.87 20.20
N GLY A 167 -8.41 4.93 19.67
CA GLY A 167 -8.42 4.64 18.23
C GLY A 167 -9.79 4.17 17.78
N ILE A 168 -10.03 4.22 16.48
CA ILE A 168 -11.17 3.49 15.93
C ILE A 168 -10.89 2.03 16.24
N ALA A 169 -11.74 1.42 17.07
CA ALA A 169 -11.60 0.00 17.39
C ALA A 169 -11.85 -0.81 16.12
N ALA A 170 -10.79 -1.04 15.37
CA ALA A 170 -10.84 -1.99 14.27
C ALA A 170 -11.21 -3.36 14.87
N LYS A 171 -12.26 -3.98 14.38
CA LYS A 171 -12.51 -5.41 14.61
C LYS A 171 -11.83 -6.15 13.46
N PRO A 172 -10.53 -6.52 13.60
CA PRO A 172 -9.84 -7.24 12.54
C PRO A 172 -10.61 -8.52 12.24
N GLY A 173 -10.76 -8.84 10.97
CA GLY A 173 -11.31 -10.11 10.56
C GLY A 173 -10.49 -11.29 11.11
N PRO A 174 -11.04 -12.48 11.19
CA PRO A 174 -10.39 -13.64 11.82
C PRO A 174 -9.07 -14.05 11.14
N TYR A 175 -8.80 -13.57 9.95
CA TYR A 175 -7.59 -13.88 9.18
C TYR A 175 -6.66 -12.69 8.97
N ASP A 176 -7.05 -11.46 9.31
CA ASP A 176 -6.27 -10.25 9.00
C ASP A 176 -4.89 -10.28 9.65
N ALA A 177 -4.80 -10.69 10.92
CA ALA A 177 -3.52 -10.86 11.62
C ALA A 177 -2.63 -11.95 10.99
N LEU A 178 -3.21 -13.03 10.48
CA LEU A 178 -2.47 -14.08 9.77
C LEU A 178 -1.94 -13.56 8.44
N ILE A 179 -2.78 -12.89 7.68
CA ILE A 179 -2.42 -12.32 6.37
C ILE A 179 -1.42 -11.18 6.54
N GLY A 180 -1.56 -10.35 7.58
CA GLY A 180 -0.55 -9.35 7.93
C GLY A 180 0.84 -9.98 8.08
N ARG A 181 0.98 -11.00 8.93
CA ARG A 181 2.26 -11.72 9.11
C ARG A 181 2.74 -12.43 7.84
N PHE A 182 1.83 -12.94 7.02
CA PHE A 182 2.18 -13.53 5.72
C PHE A 182 2.81 -12.49 4.79
N LEU A 183 2.20 -11.30 4.69
CA LEU A 183 2.71 -10.20 3.85
C LEU A 183 4.05 -9.68 4.37
N ASP A 184 4.23 -9.54 5.70
CA ASP A 184 5.51 -9.14 6.29
C ASP A 184 6.62 -10.12 5.91
N ARG A 185 6.37 -11.43 6.10
CA ARG A 185 7.33 -12.45 5.71
C ARG A 185 7.56 -12.48 4.19
N LEU A 186 6.53 -12.20 3.40
CA LEU A 186 6.66 -12.11 1.95
C LEU A 186 7.66 -11.02 1.56
N GLU A 187 7.55 -9.82 2.14
CA GLU A 187 8.49 -8.73 1.88
C GLU A 187 9.94 -9.10 2.24
N GLU A 188 10.15 -9.84 3.31
CA GLU A 188 11.48 -10.29 3.72
C GLU A 188 12.06 -11.39 2.81
N LYS A 189 11.20 -12.29 2.29
CA LYS A 189 11.63 -13.58 1.71
C LYS A 189 11.24 -13.81 0.25
N PHE A 190 10.53 -12.90 -0.42
CA PHE A 190 10.04 -13.12 -1.78
C PHE A 190 11.15 -13.42 -2.80
N ARG A 191 12.40 -13.04 -2.55
CA ARG A 191 13.54 -13.35 -3.41
C ARG A 191 14.02 -14.79 -3.28
N THR A 192 13.85 -15.40 -2.13
CA THR A 192 14.36 -16.75 -1.80
C THR A 192 13.29 -17.81 -1.63
N GLU A 193 12.11 -17.43 -1.14
CA GLU A 193 10.98 -18.35 -0.91
C GLU A 193 9.89 -18.10 -1.97
N LYS A 194 9.55 -19.13 -2.77
CA LYS A 194 8.51 -19.05 -3.80
C LYS A 194 7.28 -19.92 -3.49
N GLU A 195 7.48 -20.90 -2.61
CA GLU A 195 6.48 -21.92 -2.33
C GLU A 195 5.60 -21.54 -1.14
N VAL A 196 4.29 -21.63 -1.31
CA VAL A 196 3.30 -21.37 -0.23
C VAL A 196 3.59 -22.21 1.02
N ALA A 197 4.13 -23.42 0.84
CA ALA A 197 4.45 -24.32 1.93
C ALA A 197 5.47 -23.72 2.91
N ALA A 198 6.49 -23.02 2.42
CA ALA A 198 7.49 -22.37 3.26
C ALA A 198 6.88 -21.27 4.14
N TYR A 199 6.04 -20.42 3.54
CA TYR A 199 5.32 -19.38 4.27
C TYR A 199 4.34 -19.94 5.27
N ALA A 200 3.58 -20.95 4.88
CA ALA A 200 2.61 -21.60 5.75
C ALA A 200 3.29 -22.26 6.98
N ALA A 201 4.38 -22.99 6.76
CA ALA A 201 5.17 -23.61 7.84
C ALA A 201 5.71 -22.55 8.82
N ALA A 202 6.27 -21.45 8.32
CA ALA A 202 6.78 -20.37 9.15
C ALA A 202 5.70 -19.68 10.00
N LEU A 203 4.45 -19.72 9.54
CA LEU A 203 3.28 -19.19 10.26
C LEU A 203 2.55 -20.23 11.10
N SER A 204 3.09 -21.45 11.21
CA SER A 204 2.46 -22.59 11.87
C SER A 204 1.06 -22.90 11.33
N LYS A 205 0.91 -22.85 10.01
CA LYS A 205 -0.32 -23.12 9.27
C LYS A 205 -0.08 -24.14 8.15
N THR A 206 -1.16 -24.68 7.60
CA THR A 206 -1.09 -25.49 6.38
C THR A 206 -1.18 -24.60 5.13
N PRO A 207 -0.64 -25.04 3.97
CA PRO A 207 -0.80 -24.33 2.70
C PRO A 207 -2.27 -24.06 2.35
N SER A 208 -3.17 -25.02 2.58
CA SER A 208 -4.61 -24.87 2.33
C SER A 208 -5.23 -23.80 3.21
N HIS A 209 -4.85 -23.73 4.50
CA HIS A 209 -5.32 -22.70 5.43
C HIS A 209 -4.86 -21.32 4.98
N LEU A 210 -3.56 -21.17 4.61
CA LEU A 210 -3.02 -19.90 4.14
C LEU A 210 -3.66 -19.46 2.82
N ASN A 211 -3.87 -20.37 1.86
CA ASN A 211 -4.57 -20.06 0.61
C ASN A 211 -6.02 -19.63 0.85
N ARG A 212 -6.74 -20.31 1.75
CA ARG A 212 -8.11 -19.92 2.12
C ARG A 212 -8.16 -18.54 2.76
N ALA A 213 -7.30 -18.27 3.73
CA ALA A 213 -7.21 -16.97 4.40
C ALA A 213 -6.88 -15.86 3.39
N SER A 214 -5.90 -16.11 2.51
CA SER A 214 -5.51 -15.19 1.43
C SER A 214 -6.69 -14.93 0.47
N GLY A 215 -7.41 -15.96 0.05
CA GLY A 215 -8.61 -15.79 -0.78
C GLY A 215 -9.69 -14.93 -0.13
N LEU A 216 -9.93 -15.11 1.18
CA LEU A 216 -10.94 -14.33 1.92
C LEU A 216 -10.52 -12.88 2.18
N VAL A 217 -9.23 -12.62 2.45
CA VAL A 217 -8.75 -11.27 2.80
C VAL A 217 -8.25 -10.52 1.57
N LEU A 218 -7.53 -11.17 0.66
CA LEU A 218 -6.88 -10.51 -0.49
C LEU A 218 -7.59 -10.77 -1.83
N GLY A 219 -8.64 -11.59 -1.86
CA GLY A 219 -9.32 -11.99 -3.10
C GLY A 219 -8.47 -12.89 -4.01
N LYS A 220 -7.26 -13.28 -3.59
CA LYS A 220 -6.28 -14.06 -4.36
C LYS A 220 -5.69 -15.18 -3.53
N SER A 221 -5.29 -16.30 -4.16
CA SER A 221 -4.53 -17.34 -3.44
C SER A 221 -3.16 -16.82 -2.99
N ALA A 222 -2.61 -17.38 -1.91
CA ALA A 222 -1.28 -17.01 -1.42
C ALA A 222 -0.19 -17.19 -2.49
N SER A 223 -0.31 -18.23 -3.34
CA SER A 223 0.60 -18.44 -4.48
C SER A 223 0.52 -17.34 -5.53
N ALA A 224 -0.66 -16.81 -5.78
CA ALA A 224 -0.83 -15.66 -6.67
C ALA A 224 -0.19 -14.39 -6.07
N VAL A 225 -0.40 -14.15 -4.77
CA VAL A 225 0.19 -13.00 -4.06
C VAL A 225 1.73 -13.05 -4.09
N ILE A 226 2.33 -14.22 -3.81
CA ILE A 226 3.78 -14.43 -3.90
C ILE A 226 4.28 -14.12 -5.31
N ARG A 227 3.62 -14.66 -6.33
CA ARG A 227 4.00 -14.42 -7.72
C ARG A 227 3.88 -12.96 -8.10
N ASP A 228 2.77 -12.31 -7.75
CA ASP A 228 2.54 -10.89 -8.06
C ASP A 228 3.64 -10.00 -7.45
N ARG A 229 4.08 -10.29 -6.20
CA ARG A 229 5.17 -9.57 -5.54
C ARG A 229 6.51 -9.73 -6.26
N VAL A 230 6.83 -10.94 -6.70
CA VAL A 230 8.05 -11.22 -7.46
C VAL A 230 8.04 -10.49 -8.81
N ILE A 231 6.89 -10.50 -9.50
CA ILE A 231 6.73 -9.82 -10.79
C ILE A 231 6.80 -8.30 -10.64
N LEU A 232 6.26 -7.73 -9.57
CA LEU A 232 6.39 -6.31 -9.26
C LEU A 232 7.86 -5.90 -9.14
N GLU A 233 8.66 -6.68 -8.41
CA GLU A 233 10.10 -6.40 -8.29
C GLU A 233 10.84 -6.57 -9.62
N ALA A 234 10.47 -7.59 -10.40
CA ALA A 234 11.02 -7.78 -11.74
C ALA A 234 10.77 -6.57 -12.63
N ARG A 235 9.56 -6.01 -12.61
CA ARG A 235 9.23 -4.79 -13.37
C ARG A 235 10.07 -3.60 -12.93
N ARG A 236 10.29 -3.42 -11.62
CA ARG A 236 11.15 -2.36 -11.08
C ARG A 236 12.60 -2.51 -11.54
N GLU A 237 13.18 -3.71 -11.40
CA GLU A 237 14.56 -3.95 -11.82
C GLU A 237 14.74 -3.81 -13.35
N LEU A 238 13.76 -4.25 -14.13
CA LEU A 238 13.78 -4.09 -15.59
C LEU A 238 13.72 -2.62 -16.02
N ALA A 239 12.98 -1.79 -15.29
CA ALA A 239 12.79 -0.37 -15.60
C ALA A 239 13.97 0.50 -15.15
N TYR A 240 14.51 0.24 -13.96
CA TYR A 240 15.44 1.17 -13.30
C TYR A 240 16.86 0.66 -13.17
N SER A 241 17.17 -0.56 -13.64
CA SER A 241 18.54 -1.07 -13.59
C SER A 241 19.09 -1.45 -14.98
N ALA A 242 20.43 -1.30 -15.13
CA ALA A 242 21.13 -1.76 -16.30
C ALA A 242 21.49 -3.27 -16.27
N ARG A 243 21.03 -4.01 -15.25
CA ARG A 243 21.33 -5.44 -15.06
C ARG A 243 20.78 -6.27 -16.22
N THR A 244 21.44 -7.37 -16.55
CA THR A 244 20.92 -8.30 -17.56
C THR A 244 19.63 -8.98 -17.09
N ILE A 245 18.83 -9.47 -18.03
CA ILE A 245 17.59 -10.22 -17.68
C ILE A 245 17.95 -11.48 -16.87
N SER A 246 19.07 -12.10 -17.16
CA SER A 246 19.56 -13.27 -16.41
C SER A 246 19.96 -12.91 -14.98
N ASP A 247 20.66 -11.79 -14.77
CA ASP A 247 21.01 -11.33 -13.42
C ASP A 247 19.78 -10.99 -12.58
N ILE A 248 18.79 -10.38 -13.21
CA ILE A 248 17.50 -10.10 -12.56
C ILE A 248 16.79 -11.41 -12.18
N ALA A 249 16.74 -12.39 -13.08
CA ALA A 249 16.16 -13.69 -12.79
C ALA A 249 16.83 -14.36 -11.58
N TYR A 250 18.16 -14.40 -11.56
CA TYR A 250 18.91 -14.99 -10.45
C TYR A 250 18.72 -14.22 -9.13
N SER A 251 18.74 -12.88 -9.17
CA SER A 251 18.50 -12.06 -7.97
C SER A 251 17.10 -12.20 -7.40
N LEU A 252 16.16 -12.58 -8.25
CA LEU A 252 14.78 -12.88 -7.85
C LEU A 252 14.60 -14.36 -7.45
N GLY A 253 15.68 -15.15 -7.37
CA GLY A 253 15.66 -16.53 -6.91
C GLY A 253 15.17 -17.55 -7.96
N PHE A 254 15.19 -17.22 -9.24
CA PHE A 254 14.99 -18.21 -10.30
C PHE A 254 16.29 -18.91 -10.65
N SER A 255 16.25 -20.23 -10.74
CA SER A 255 17.40 -21.03 -11.17
C SER A 255 17.62 -21.00 -12.69
N ASP A 256 16.58 -20.62 -13.46
CA ASP A 256 16.60 -20.59 -14.91
C ASP A 256 15.95 -19.30 -15.43
N PRO A 257 16.70 -18.44 -16.17
CA PRO A 257 16.18 -17.23 -16.80
C PRO A 257 15.06 -17.49 -17.83
N ALA A 258 15.01 -18.67 -18.44
CA ALA A 258 13.92 -19.01 -19.35
C ALA A 258 12.63 -19.28 -18.60
N HIS A 259 12.71 -19.91 -17.41
CA HIS A 259 11.58 -20.06 -16.52
C HIS A 259 11.08 -18.70 -16.04
N PHE A 260 11.96 -17.83 -15.57
CA PHE A 260 11.60 -16.44 -15.22
C PHE A 260 10.86 -15.73 -16.34
N SER A 261 11.39 -15.80 -17.57
CA SER A 261 10.78 -15.13 -18.73
C SER A 261 9.37 -15.65 -19.04
N ARG A 262 9.12 -16.96 -18.87
CA ARG A 262 7.80 -17.56 -19.02
C ARG A 262 6.82 -17.06 -17.95
N VAL A 263 7.23 -17.07 -16.68
CA VAL A 263 6.41 -16.60 -15.55
C VAL A 263 6.09 -15.11 -15.71
N PHE A 264 7.08 -14.29 -16.06
CA PHE A 264 6.90 -12.88 -16.31
C PHE A 264 5.90 -12.62 -17.44
N ARG A 265 6.07 -13.32 -18.57
CA ARG A 265 5.13 -13.20 -19.71
C ARG A 265 3.70 -13.64 -19.37
N GLN A 266 3.53 -14.72 -18.60
CA GLN A 266 2.21 -15.15 -18.14
C GLN A 266 1.51 -14.11 -17.27
N SER A 267 2.27 -13.40 -16.43
CA SER A 267 1.73 -12.41 -15.51
C SER A 267 1.53 -11.02 -16.13
N THR A 268 2.32 -10.65 -17.16
CA THR A 268 2.33 -9.28 -17.73
C THR A 268 1.87 -9.20 -19.19
N GLY A 269 1.67 -10.34 -19.85
CA GLY A 269 1.34 -10.41 -21.27
C GLY A 269 2.53 -10.22 -22.22
N GLN A 270 3.70 -9.80 -21.75
CA GLN A 270 4.86 -9.51 -22.58
C GLN A 270 6.17 -10.07 -21.98
N THR A 271 7.18 -10.25 -22.84
CA THR A 271 8.48 -10.72 -22.34
C THR A 271 9.24 -9.64 -21.57
N PRO A 272 10.18 -10.01 -20.65
CA PRO A 272 11.02 -9.04 -19.94
C PRO A 272 11.77 -8.09 -20.88
N ARG A 273 12.22 -8.57 -22.03
CA ARG A 273 12.91 -7.78 -23.06
C ARG A 273 11.99 -6.71 -23.68
N LEU A 274 10.77 -7.10 -24.04
CA LEU A 274 9.78 -6.16 -24.60
C LEU A 274 9.36 -5.12 -23.54
N PHE A 275 9.13 -5.56 -22.33
CA PHE A 275 8.80 -4.66 -21.22
C PHE A 275 9.90 -3.60 -21.02
N ARG A 276 11.19 -4.02 -20.91
CA ARG A 276 12.32 -3.10 -20.77
C ARG A 276 12.40 -2.09 -21.92
N LYS A 277 12.22 -2.57 -23.15
CA LYS A 277 12.23 -1.67 -24.33
C LYS A 277 11.11 -0.65 -24.29
N ALA A 278 9.93 -1.04 -23.84
CA ALA A 278 8.77 -0.13 -23.77
C ALA A 278 8.89 0.94 -22.67
N VAL A 279 9.67 0.67 -21.60
CA VAL A 279 9.85 1.62 -20.48
C VAL A 279 11.04 2.55 -20.71
N ASN A 280 12.08 2.09 -21.43
CA ASN A 280 13.35 2.83 -21.60
C ASN A 280 13.55 3.40 -23.03
N GLY A 281 12.59 3.21 -23.92
CA GLY A 281 12.56 3.72 -25.28
C GLY A 281 11.48 4.71 -25.52
#